data_6ba51142287e1edc17d952f18c574ce8
#
_entry.id   6ba51142287e1edc17d952f18c574ce8
#
_cell.length_a   1.000
_cell.length_b   1.000
_cell.length_c   1.000
_cell.angle_alpha   90.00
_cell.angle_beta   90.00
_cell.angle_gamma   90.00
#
_symmetry.space_group_name_H-M   'P 1'
#
loop_
_entity.id
_entity.type
_entity.pdbx_description
1 polymer ?
#
loop_
_entity_poly.entity_id
_entity_poly.type
_entity_poly.pdbx_seq_one_letter_code
_entity_poly.pdbx_strand_id
1 'polypeptide(L)'
;MEELIHLAYAIDTFYFLICGVLVMWMAAGFSMLEAGLVRSKNTAEILTKNIALFAIACTMYLFLGYYIMYSSPEGGFLPNLGFLIGEENTMDAVLSGGEDAPYYSMRSDYFFQVVFVATAMSIVSGAVAERMKLWAFLAFAVVLTGVIYPVSGYWTWGEGWLDAAGFSDFAGSGIVHMAGASAALAGVLVLGARKGKYGPNGEVHAIPGANMPLATLGTFILWMGWFGFNGGSELKMSDIDSANNVAQVFVNTNAAAAGGVLGALILSKLWFKKADLTMALNGALAGLVAITAEPLEPTGQGAALIGAVGGAIVVASIIFLDKLRLDDPVGAISVHGVVGLWGLLAVPLTNADATFGAQILGAVAIFAWVFIASLVVWLILKAIMGIRVSEEEEYAGVDIAECGLEAYPEFTKGSK
;
A
#
# COMPACT_ATOMS: atom_id res chain seq x y z
N MET A 1 -11.39 -10.38 -38.14
CA MET A 1 -10.90 -9.22 -37.36
C MET A 1 -11.78 -8.99 -36.14
N GLU A 2 -13.09 -8.88 -36.30
CA GLU A 2 -14.04 -8.71 -35.20
C GLU A 2 -13.93 -9.81 -34.11
N GLU A 3 -13.87 -11.09 -34.50
CA GLU A 3 -13.69 -12.20 -33.56
C GLU A 3 -12.40 -12.08 -32.74
N LEU A 4 -11.32 -11.53 -33.29
CA LEU A 4 -10.06 -11.28 -32.56
C LEU A 4 -10.22 -10.14 -31.55
N ILE A 5 -10.96 -9.08 -31.88
CA ILE A 5 -11.27 -7.99 -30.98
C ILE A 5 -12.07 -8.52 -29.76
N HIS A 6 -13.12 -9.33 -30.04
CA HIS A 6 -13.92 -9.96 -28.98
C HIS A 6 -13.06 -10.82 -28.07
N LEU A 7 -12.16 -11.62 -28.61
CA LEU A 7 -11.28 -12.49 -27.83
C LEU A 7 -10.28 -11.67 -27.01
N ALA A 8 -9.64 -10.66 -27.60
CA ALA A 8 -8.71 -9.77 -26.93
C ALA A 8 -9.38 -9.05 -25.75
N TYR A 9 -10.53 -8.43 -25.97
CA TYR A 9 -11.33 -7.77 -24.93
C TYR A 9 -11.70 -8.72 -23.79
N ALA A 10 -12.09 -9.95 -24.09
CA ALA A 10 -12.42 -10.94 -23.07
C ALA A 10 -11.19 -11.37 -22.26
N ILE A 11 -10.02 -11.54 -22.91
CA ILE A 11 -8.77 -11.89 -22.24
C ILE A 11 -8.32 -10.76 -21.32
N ASP A 12 -8.30 -9.52 -21.81
CA ASP A 12 -7.86 -8.37 -21.03
C ASP A 12 -8.81 -8.09 -19.86
N THR A 13 -10.13 -8.15 -20.08
CA THR A 13 -11.12 -8.07 -18.99
C THR A 13 -10.91 -9.15 -17.92
N PHE A 14 -10.71 -10.40 -18.34
CA PHE A 14 -10.43 -11.51 -17.42
C PHE A 14 -9.12 -11.30 -16.66
N TYR A 15 -8.09 -10.81 -17.35
CA TYR A 15 -6.80 -10.51 -16.75
C TYR A 15 -6.90 -9.47 -15.64
N PHE A 16 -7.61 -8.36 -15.86
CA PHE A 16 -7.88 -7.36 -14.82
C PHE A 16 -8.58 -7.96 -13.60
N LEU A 17 -9.61 -8.77 -13.83
CA LEU A 17 -10.36 -9.40 -12.73
C LEU A 17 -9.48 -10.35 -11.92
N ILE A 18 -8.66 -11.18 -12.55
CA ILE A 18 -7.76 -12.11 -11.85
C ILE A 18 -6.67 -11.37 -11.10
N CYS A 19 -6.04 -10.36 -11.70
CA CYS A 19 -5.07 -9.53 -11.01
C CYS A 19 -5.70 -8.76 -9.84
N GLY A 20 -6.90 -8.22 -10.02
CA GLY A 20 -7.67 -7.58 -8.96
C GLY A 20 -7.96 -8.53 -7.79
N VAL A 21 -8.32 -9.80 -8.06
CA VAL A 21 -8.51 -10.82 -7.02
C VAL A 21 -7.20 -11.12 -6.27
N LEU A 22 -6.06 -11.19 -6.95
CA LEU A 22 -4.75 -11.37 -6.31
C LEU A 22 -4.41 -10.19 -5.39
N VAL A 23 -4.68 -8.95 -5.82
CA VAL A 23 -4.48 -7.77 -4.98
C VAL A 23 -5.51 -7.72 -3.84
N MET A 24 -6.78 -8.07 -4.07
CA MET A 24 -7.76 -8.23 -2.98
C MET A 24 -7.27 -9.19 -1.90
N TRP A 25 -6.62 -10.29 -2.31
CA TRP A 25 -6.05 -11.28 -1.38
C TRP A 25 -4.95 -10.69 -0.49
N MET A 26 -4.31 -9.58 -0.90
CA MET A 26 -3.37 -8.86 -0.04
C MET A 26 -4.04 -8.30 1.23
N ALA A 27 -5.36 -8.06 1.25
CA ALA A 27 -6.07 -7.69 2.47
C ALA A 27 -5.97 -8.78 3.55
N ALA A 28 -6.02 -10.06 3.15
CA ALA A 28 -5.75 -11.18 4.05
C ALA A 28 -4.27 -11.20 4.49
N GLY A 29 -3.35 -10.86 3.59
CA GLY A 29 -1.92 -10.73 3.89
C GLY A 29 -1.64 -9.66 4.94
N PHE A 30 -2.19 -8.45 4.78
CA PHE A 30 -2.10 -7.37 5.78
C PHE A 30 -2.71 -7.82 7.11
N SER A 31 -3.91 -8.41 7.09
CA SER A 31 -4.56 -8.90 8.31
C SER A 31 -3.69 -9.89 9.09
N MET A 32 -3.05 -10.84 8.40
CA MET A 32 -2.20 -11.84 9.05
C MET A 32 -0.86 -11.26 9.50
N LEU A 33 -0.24 -10.40 8.69
CA LEU A 33 0.99 -9.72 9.04
C LEU A 33 0.80 -8.85 10.29
N GLU A 34 -0.21 -8.00 10.29
CA GLU A 34 -0.51 -7.09 11.39
C GLU A 34 -0.92 -7.86 12.66
N ALA A 35 -1.81 -8.86 12.55
CA ALA A 35 -2.19 -9.72 13.67
C ALA A 35 -0.99 -10.46 14.30
N GLY A 36 0.02 -10.80 13.47
CA GLY A 36 1.26 -11.40 13.95
C GLY A 36 2.20 -10.40 14.65
N LEU A 37 2.21 -9.15 14.22
CA LEU A 37 3.13 -8.11 14.71
C LEU A 37 2.57 -7.26 15.85
N VAL A 38 1.27 -7.25 16.10
CA VAL A 38 0.69 -6.63 17.30
C VAL A 38 0.73 -7.58 18.50
N ARG A 39 0.55 -7.06 19.71
CA ARG A 39 0.36 -7.88 20.91
C ARG A 39 -0.99 -8.59 20.89
N SER A 40 -1.08 -9.79 21.45
CA SER A 40 -2.27 -10.67 21.42
C SER A 40 -3.57 -9.99 21.87
N LYS A 41 -3.48 -9.02 22.78
CA LYS A 41 -4.61 -8.23 23.32
C LYS A 41 -5.14 -7.13 22.38
N ASN A 42 -4.55 -7.03 21.18
CA ASN A 42 -4.89 -6.05 20.16
C ASN A 42 -5.17 -6.72 18.80
N THR A 43 -5.35 -8.04 18.79
CA THR A 43 -5.48 -8.82 17.55
C THR A 43 -6.90 -8.76 16.98
N ALA A 44 -7.94 -8.79 17.82
CA ALA A 44 -9.32 -8.71 17.34
C ALA A 44 -9.63 -7.32 16.76
N GLU A 45 -9.12 -6.27 17.39
CA GLU A 45 -9.28 -4.90 16.89
C GLU A 45 -8.59 -4.72 15.54
N ILE A 46 -7.34 -5.17 15.38
CA ILE A 46 -6.61 -5.02 14.12
C ILE A 46 -7.28 -5.80 12.97
N LEU A 47 -7.86 -6.97 13.25
CA LEU A 47 -8.63 -7.74 12.25
C LEU A 47 -9.95 -7.05 11.90
N THR A 48 -10.67 -6.53 12.89
CA THR A 48 -11.89 -5.72 12.68
C THR A 48 -11.59 -4.50 11.83
N LYS A 49 -10.49 -3.82 12.11
CA LYS A 49 -10.01 -2.67 11.36
C LYS A 49 -9.72 -3.01 9.91
N ASN A 50 -9.03 -4.13 9.65
CA ASN A 50 -8.69 -4.56 8.30
C ASN A 50 -9.92 -4.90 7.45
N ILE A 51 -10.90 -5.64 7.98
CA ILE A 51 -12.11 -5.94 7.22
C ILE A 51 -12.98 -4.69 6.99
N ALA A 52 -13.06 -3.80 7.98
CA ALA A 52 -13.85 -2.59 7.88
C ALA A 52 -13.23 -1.56 6.92
N LEU A 53 -11.91 -1.35 6.96
CA LEU A 53 -11.23 -0.44 6.02
C LEU A 53 -11.39 -0.90 4.56
N PHE A 54 -11.33 -2.22 4.31
CA PHE A 54 -11.53 -2.77 2.98
C PHE A 54 -12.95 -2.49 2.47
N ALA A 55 -13.95 -2.73 3.30
CA ALA A 55 -15.35 -2.42 2.96
C ALA A 55 -15.58 -0.92 2.70
N ILE A 56 -14.97 -0.05 3.52
CA ILE A 56 -15.04 1.41 3.34
C ILE A 56 -14.35 1.81 2.04
N ALA A 57 -13.15 1.31 1.75
CA ALA A 57 -12.45 1.60 0.51
C ALA A 57 -13.29 1.22 -0.71
N CYS A 58 -13.84 0.01 -0.75
CA CYS A 58 -14.73 -0.44 -1.82
C CYS A 58 -15.94 0.50 -2.00
N THR A 59 -16.55 0.91 -0.89
CA THR A 59 -17.73 1.77 -0.91
C THR A 59 -17.40 3.19 -1.36
N MET A 60 -16.38 3.80 -0.76
CA MET A 60 -16.04 5.19 -1.03
C MET A 60 -15.48 5.39 -2.44
N TYR A 61 -14.70 4.42 -2.91
CA TYR A 61 -14.16 4.47 -4.26
C TYR A 61 -15.24 4.25 -5.32
N LEU A 62 -16.24 3.38 -5.04
CA LEU A 62 -17.41 3.20 -5.88
C LEU A 62 -18.23 4.49 -6.04
N PHE A 63 -18.45 5.20 -4.92
CA PHE A 63 -19.32 6.39 -4.93
C PHE A 63 -18.60 7.67 -5.40
N LEU A 64 -17.32 7.83 -5.09
CA LEU A 64 -16.59 9.08 -5.31
C LEU A 64 -15.25 8.87 -6.03
N GLY A 65 -14.41 7.96 -5.51
CA GLY A 65 -12.99 7.93 -5.82
C GLY A 65 -12.69 7.62 -7.28
N TYR A 66 -13.39 6.67 -7.88
CA TYR A 66 -13.16 6.29 -9.27
C TYR A 66 -13.47 7.45 -10.23
N TYR A 67 -14.56 8.17 -9.99
CA TYR A 67 -14.90 9.36 -10.78
C TYR A 67 -13.84 10.46 -10.66
N ILE A 68 -13.41 10.75 -9.43
CA ILE A 68 -12.36 11.75 -9.18
C ILE A 68 -11.07 11.39 -9.93
N MET A 69 -10.72 10.12 -9.95
CA MET A 69 -9.45 9.66 -10.51
C MET A 69 -9.45 9.62 -12.04
N TYR A 70 -10.55 9.20 -12.67
CA TYR A 70 -10.58 8.87 -14.11
C TYR A 70 -11.54 9.72 -14.95
N SER A 71 -12.31 10.63 -14.36
CA SER A 71 -13.22 11.50 -15.11
C SER A 71 -12.81 12.97 -15.08
N SER A 72 -11.52 13.21 -14.94
CA SER A 72 -10.92 14.54 -14.82
C SER A 72 -10.14 14.92 -16.08
N PRO A 73 -9.92 16.24 -16.35
CA PRO A 73 -9.24 16.65 -17.58
C PRO A 73 -7.77 16.22 -17.63
N GLU A 74 -7.29 15.80 -18.80
CA GLU A 74 -5.89 15.53 -19.07
C GLU A 74 -5.00 16.75 -18.71
N GLY A 75 -3.82 16.51 -18.12
CA GLY A 75 -2.88 17.51 -17.67
C GLY A 75 -3.38 18.41 -16.54
N GLY A 76 -4.57 18.14 -16.00
CA GLY A 76 -5.19 18.97 -14.97
C GLY A 76 -4.59 18.77 -13.57
N PHE A 77 -4.65 19.83 -12.76
CA PHE A 77 -4.24 19.79 -11.34
C PHE A 77 -5.43 19.49 -10.40
N LEU A 78 -6.59 20.09 -10.67
CA LEU A 78 -7.80 19.87 -9.89
C LEU A 78 -8.69 18.84 -10.58
N PRO A 79 -9.09 17.76 -9.87
CA PRO A 79 -10.01 16.80 -10.44
C PRO A 79 -11.44 17.34 -10.52
N ASN A 80 -12.23 16.73 -11.40
CA ASN A 80 -13.68 16.89 -11.37
C ASN A 80 -14.25 16.14 -10.16
N LEU A 81 -15.34 16.67 -9.61
CA LEU A 81 -16.11 16.00 -8.56
C LEU A 81 -17.38 15.43 -9.16
N GLY A 82 -17.63 14.16 -8.90
CA GLY A 82 -18.82 13.45 -9.36
C GLY A 82 -19.05 12.17 -8.59
N PHE A 83 -20.02 11.39 -9.04
CA PHE A 83 -20.47 10.20 -8.33
C PHE A 83 -20.56 9.01 -9.29
N LEU A 84 -20.26 7.83 -8.75
CA LEU A 84 -20.35 6.53 -9.40
C LEU A 84 -19.32 6.32 -10.51
N ILE A 85 -19.24 5.08 -11.00
CA ILE A 85 -18.19 4.62 -11.94
C ILE A 85 -18.55 4.85 -13.42
N GLY A 86 -19.71 5.42 -13.73
CA GLY A 86 -20.13 5.60 -15.12
C GLY A 86 -20.75 4.37 -15.77
N GLU A 87 -20.98 4.47 -17.07
CA GLU A 87 -21.58 3.40 -17.88
C GLU A 87 -20.49 2.48 -18.44
N GLU A 88 -20.86 1.22 -18.72
CA GLU A 88 -19.97 0.25 -19.34
C GLU A 88 -19.74 0.56 -20.83
N ASN A 89 -18.63 0.10 -21.39
CA ASN A 89 -18.31 0.24 -22.81
C ASN A 89 -19.38 -0.39 -23.69
N THR A 90 -19.79 0.32 -24.73
CA THR A 90 -20.72 -0.24 -25.72
C THR A 90 -19.98 -1.14 -26.70
N MET A 91 -20.71 -2.11 -27.28
CA MET A 91 -20.14 -3.00 -28.31
C MET A 91 -19.59 -2.21 -29.51
N ASP A 92 -20.30 -1.16 -29.92
CA ASP A 92 -19.89 -0.33 -31.06
C ASP A 92 -18.57 0.41 -30.75
N ALA A 93 -18.39 0.89 -29.51
CA ALA A 93 -17.14 1.53 -29.10
C ALA A 93 -15.96 0.54 -29.13
N VAL A 94 -16.15 -0.67 -28.57
CA VAL A 94 -15.12 -1.72 -28.59
C VAL A 94 -14.76 -2.14 -30.00
N LEU A 95 -15.76 -2.32 -30.89
CA LEU A 95 -15.56 -2.76 -32.26
C LEU A 95 -15.07 -1.65 -33.21
N SER A 96 -15.04 -0.40 -32.78
CA SER A 96 -14.48 0.71 -33.55
C SER A 96 -13.04 0.46 -33.99
N GLY A 97 -12.25 -0.26 -33.20
CA GLY A 97 -10.90 -0.73 -33.51
C GLY A 97 -9.88 0.39 -33.73
N GLY A 98 -10.17 1.61 -33.27
CA GLY A 98 -9.23 2.73 -33.25
C GLY A 98 -8.23 2.64 -32.11
N GLU A 99 -7.21 3.51 -32.09
CA GLU A 99 -6.22 3.57 -31.01
C GLU A 99 -6.89 3.87 -29.66
N ASP A 100 -7.99 4.64 -29.67
CA ASP A 100 -8.77 5.00 -28.47
C ASP A 100 -9.91 4.01 -28.16
N ALA A 101 -10.02 2.88 -28.88
CA ALA A 101 -11.07 1.91 -28.61
C ALA A 101 -10.86 1.19 -27.27
N PRO A 102 -11.90 1.08 -26.44
CA PRO A 102 -11.79 0.34 -25.19
C PRO A 102 -11.41 -1.12 -25.44
N TYR A 103 -10.39 -1.62 -24.74
CA TYR A 103 -9.91 -3.00 -24.90
C TYR A 103 -10.15 -3.88 -23.66
N TYR A 104 -10.74 -3.34 -22.61
CA TYR A 104 -11.21 -4.04 -21.39
C TYR A 104 -12.50 -3.41 -20.86
N SER A 105 -13.22 -4.14 -19.99
CA SER A 105 -14.42 -3.64 -19.32
C SER A 105 -14.08 -2.56 -18.30
N MET A 106 -14.78 -1.42 -18.31
CA MET A 106 -14.63 -0.36 -17.30
C MET A 106 -14.88 -0.88 -15.89
N ARG A 107 -15.79 -1.84 -15.70
CA ARG A 107 -16.03 -2.46 -14.40
C ARG A 107 -14.91 -3.36 -13.94
N SER A 108 -14.17 -3.98 -14.86
CA SER A 108 -12.96 -4.74 -14.52
C SER A 108 -11.82 -3.82 -14.07
N ASP A 109 -11.66 -2.67 -14.71
CA ASP A 109 -10.72 -1.64 -14.26
C ASP A 109 -11.11 -1.09 -12.89
N TYR A 110 -12.36 -0.69 -12.68
CA TYR A 110 -12.82 -0.28 -11.36
C TYR A 110 -12.46 -1.31 -10.28
N PHE A 111 -12.74 -2.60 -10.52
CA PHE A 111 -12.43 -3.65 -9.56
C PHE A 111 -10.92 -3.79 -9.31
N PHE A 112 -10.10 -3.65 -10.35
CA PHE A 112 -8.65 -3.66 -10.24
C PHE A 112 -8.15 -2.45 -9.45
N GLN A 113 -8.67 -1.26 -9.70
CA GLN A 113 -8.23 -0.02 -9.05
C GLN A 113 -8.66 0.08 -7.58
N VAL A 114 -9.86 -0.37 -7.23
CA VAL A 114 -10.36 -0.26 -5.84
C VAL A 114 -9.50 -1.01 -4.82
N VAL A 115 -8.88 -2.11 -5.22
CA VAL A 115 -8.04 -2.91 -4.32
C VAL A 115 -6.69 -2.24 -4.05
N PHE A 116 -6.22 -1.35 -4.93
CA PHE A 116 -5.06 -0.48 -4.69
C PHE A 116 -5.38 0.61 -3.67
N VAL A 117 -6.57 1.19 -3.75
CA VAL A 117 -7.07 2.16 -2.75
C VAL A 117 -7.13 1.52 -1.36
N ALA A 118 -7.67 0.31 -1.29
CA ALA A 118 -7.72 -0.47 -0.04
C ALA A 118 -6.30 -0.76 0.49
N THR A 119 -5.35 -1.06 -0.40
CA THR A 119 -3.94 -1.29 -0.03
C THR A 119 -3.32 -0.03 0.59
N ALA A 120 -3.52 1.15 0.02
CA ALA A 120 -3.02 2.40 0.58
C ALA A 120 -3.56 2.65 2.01
N MET A 121 -4.85 2.34 2.25
CA MET A 121 -5.45 2.46 3.58
C MET A 121 -4.93 1.39 4.56
N SER A 122 -4.65 0.16 4.08
CA SER A 122 -4.08 -0.91 4.91
C SER A 122 -2.70 -0.53 5.46
N ILE A 123 -1.89 0.23 4.73
CA ILE A 123 -0.60 0.75 5.20
C ILE A 123 -0.76 1.61 6.45
N VAL A 124 -1.82 2.42 6.51
CA VAL A 124 -2.11 3.27 7.69
C VAL A 124 -2.48 2.41 8.90
N SER A 125 -3.19 1.30 8.69
CA SER A 125 -3.68 0.42 9.75
C SER A 125 -2.58 -0.03 10.71
N GLY A 126 -1.51 -0.60 10.16
CA GLY A 126 -0.39 -1.13 10.96
C GLY A 126 0.38 -0.04 11.71
N ALA A 127 0.59 1.12 11.08
CA ALA A 127 1.36 2.22 11.68
C ALA A 127 0.71 2.81 12.93
N VAL A 128 -0.63 2.82 13.02
CA VAL A 128 -1.38 3.39 14.15
C VAL A 128 -1.90 2.33 15.12
N ALA A 129 -1.54 1.07 14.93
CA ALA A 129 -2.03 -0.07 15.70
C ALA A 129 -1.80 0.08 17.22
N GLU A 130 -2.63 -0.63 17.99
CA GLU A 130 -2.59 -0.80 19.44
C GLU A 130 -3.01 0.42 20.30
N ARG A 131 -3.20 1.62 19.72
CA ARG A 131 -3.51 2.83 20.48
C ARG A 131 -4.49 3.80 19.83
N MET A 132 -4.91 3.56 18.58
CA MET A 132 -5.90 4.38 17.89
C MET A 132 -7.31 3.87 18.15
N LYS A 133 -8.27 4.77 18.33
CA LYS A 133 -9.69 4.44 18.38
C LYS A 133 -10.17 3.94 17.03
N LEU A 134 -10.87 2.81 17.01
CA LEU A 134 -11.38 2.17 15.79
C LEU A 134 -12.23 3.13 14.95
N TRP A 135 -13.21 3.80 15.56
CA TRP A 135 -14.12 4.70 14.82
C TRP A 135 -13.43 5.94 14.24
N ALA A 136 -12.41 6.45 14.90
CA ALA A 136 -11.59 7.55 14.37
C ALA A 136 -10.79 7.10 13.14
N PHE A 137 -10.24 5.88 13.19
CA PHE A 137 -9.56 5.28 12.05
C PHE A 137 -10.52 5.05 10.87
N LEU A 138 -11.74 4.53 11.13
CA LEU A 138 -12.73 4.30 10.07
C LEU A 138 -13.22 5.63 9.44
N ALA A 139 -13.40 6.68 10.25
CA ALA A 139 -13.73 8.00 9.73
C ALA A 139 -12.61 8.57 8.83
N PHE A 140 -11.35 8.36 9.19
CA PHE A 140 -10.22 8.71 8.33
C PHE A 140 -10.21 7.89 7.03
N ALA A 141 -10.52 6.60 7.11
CA ALA A 141 -10.57 5.73 5.93
C ALA A 141 -11.56 6.26 4.88
N VAL A 142 -12.71 6.78 5.29
CA VAL A 142 -13.70 7.41 4.38
C VAL A 142 -13.06 8.53 3.56
N VAL A 143 -12.29 9.41 4.21
CA VAL A 143 -11.70 10.59 3.54
C VAL A 143 -10.49 10.21 2.69
N LEU A 144 -9.62 9.31 3.20
CA LEU A 144 -8.45 8.86 2.44
C LEU A 144 -8.88 8.17 1.16
N THR A 145 -9.79 7.19 1.25
CA THR A 145 -10.17 6.35 0.11
C THR A 145 -11.15 7.00 -0.85
N GLY A 146 -11.97 7.94 -0.36
CA GLY A 146 -12.93 8.67 -1.19
C GLY A 146 -12.35 9.90 -1.88
N VAL A 147 -11.32 10.55 -1.32
CA VAL A 147 -10.84 11.84 -1.80
C VAL A 147 -9.31 11.94 -1.87
N ILE A 148 -8.59 11.74 -0.76
CA ILE A 148 -7.16 12.08 -0.71
C ILE A 148 -6.35 11.23 -1.70
N TYR A 149 -6.53 9.91 -1.67
CA TYR A 149 -5.88 8.98 -2.58
C TYR A 149 -6.31 9.21 -4.04
N PRO A 150 -7.62 9.30 -4.38
CA PRO A 150 -8.05 9.51 -5.75
C PRO A 150 -7.48 10.77 -6.40
N VAL A 151 -7.31 11.86 -5.65
CA VAL A 151 -6.68 13.09 -6.16
C VAL A 151 -5.22 12.86 -6.55
N SER A 152 -4.43 12.18 -5.72
CA SER A 152 -3.04 11.86 -6.07
C SER A 152 -2.94 10.85 -7.20
N GLY A 153 -3.87 9.88 -7.27
CA GLY A 153 -3.96 8.91 -8.36
C GLY A 153 -4.30 9.57 -9.71
N TYR A 154 -5.23 10.52 -9.69
CA TYR A 154 -5.56 11.31 -10.88
C TYR A 154 -4.34 12.02 -11.47
N TRP A 155 -3.46 12.57 -10.65
CA TRP A 155 -2.30 13.33 -11.13
C TRP A 155 -1.36 12.54 -12.04
N THR A 156 -1.38 11.21 -11.95
CA THR A 156 -0.56 10.32 -12.77
C THR A 156 -1.41 9.35 -13.58
N TRP A 157 -2.05 8.37 -12.95
CA TRP A 157 -2.81 7.31 -13.63
C TRP A 157 -4.10 7.80 -14.27
N GLY A 158 -4.65 8.92 -13.81
CA GLY A 158 -5.76 9.63 -14.42
C GLY A 158 -5.33 10.70 -15.42
N GLU A 159 -4.11 10.61 -15.97
CA GLU A 159 -3.56 11.51 -17.00
C GLU A 159 -3.50 12.98 -16.56
N GLY A 160 -3.25 13.22 -15.26
CA GLY A 160 -3.16 14.57 -14.71
C GLY A 160 -1.80 15.24 -14.95
N TRP A 161 -1.54 16.32 -14.20
CA TRP A 161 -0.37 17.16 -14.41
C TRP A 161 0.99 16.51 -14.12
N LEU A 162 1.06 15.49 -13.26
CA LEU A 162 2.32 14.77 -13.01
C LEU A 162 2.66 13.85 -14.17
N ASP A 163 1.68 13.22 -14.79
CA ASP A 163 1.84 12.46 -16.01
C ASP A 163 2.37 13.37 -17.13
N ALA A 164 1.72 14.51 -17.36
CA ALA A 164 2.17 15.52 -18.31
C ALA A 164 3.60 16.08 -18.01
N ALA A 165 4.04 16.01 -16.74
CA ALA A 165 5.40 16.38 -16.34
C ALA A 165 6.43 15.24 -16.50
N GLY A 166 6.02 14.06 -16.97
CA GLY A 166 6.88 12.90 -17.19
C GLY A 166 7.19 12.09 -15.93
N PHE A 167 6.36 12.19 -14.89
CA PHE A 167 6.46 11.32 -13.72
C PHE A 167 5.98 9.91 -14.05
N SER A 168 6.80 8.91 -13.77
CA SER A 168 6.52 7.51 -14.03
C SER A 168 6.46 6.72 -12.72
N ASP A 169 5.37 5.99 -12.54
CA ASP A 169 5.16 5.09 -11.40
C ASP A 169 4.25 3.94 -11.84
N PHE A 170 4.85 2.89 -12.42
CA PHE A 170 4.19 1.80 -13.13
C PHE A 170 3.04 1.17 -12.33
N ALA A 171 3.33 0.76 -11.09
CA ALA A 171 2.33 0.10 -10.25
C ALA A 171 2.13 0.76 -8.88
N GLY A 172 2.81 1.88 -8.55
CA GLY A 172 2.46 2.70 -7.39
C GLY A 172 3.40 2.66 -6.20
N SER A 173 4.74 2.61 -6.38
CA SER A 173 5.67 2.86 -5.26
C SER A 173 5.40 4.21 -4.58
N GLY A 174 5.06 5.23 -5.37
CA GLY A 174 4.66 6.56 -4.90
C GLY A 174 3.16 6.67 -4.65
N ILE A 175 2.37 6.39 -5.69
CA ILE A 175 0.92 6.64 -5.71
C ILE A 175 0.18 5.81 -4.65
N VAL A 176 0.61 4.57 -4.38
CA VAL A 176 0.00 3.69 -3.37
C VAL A 176 0.81 3.67 -2.09
N HIS A 177 2.07 3.23 -2.19
CA HIS A 177 2.88 2.90 -1.02
C HIS A 177 3.34 4.15 -0.28
N MET A 178 3.98 5.09 -0.95
CA MET A 178 4.43 6.32 -0.29
C MET A 178 3.24 7.21 0.12
N ALA A 179 2.14 7.21 -0.65
CA ALA A 179 0.91 7.90 -0.26
C ALA A 179 0.32 7.33 1.04
N GLY A 180 0.12 6.00 1.12
CA GLY A 180 -0.34 5.36 2.36
C GLY A 180 0.59 5.63 3.55
N ALA A 181 1.90 5.56 3.34
CA ALA A 181 2.89 5.85 4.38
C ALA A 181 2.92 7.33 4.80
N SER A 182 2.65 8.26 3.89
CA SER A 182 2.53 9.70 4.19
C SER A 182 1.32 9.98 5.09
N ALA A 183 0.20 9.34 4.80
CA ALA A 183 -1.00 9.40 5.63
C ALA A 183 -0.77 8.76 7.01
N ALA A 184 -0.05 7.64 7.04
CA ALA A 184 0.36 6.95 8.26
C ALA A 184 1.28 7.82 9.12
N LEU A 185 2.28 8.46 8.52
CA LEU A 185 3.20 9.36 9.22
C LEU A 185 2.47 10.53 9.86
N ALA A 186 1.54 11.16 9.14
CA ALA A 186 0.69 12.22 9.69
C ALA A 186 -0.11 11.71 10.91
N GLY A 187 -0.69 10.51 10.81
CA GLY A 187 -1.42 9.85 11.89
C GLY A 187 -0.53 9.57 13.11
N VAL A 188 0.64 8.99 12.91
CA VAL A 188 1.61 8.66 13.99
C VAL A 188 2.06 9.92 14.73
N LEU A 189 2.33 11.02 14.02
CA LEU A 189 2.72 12.30 14.63
C LEU A 189 1.62 12.89 15.52
N VAL A 190 0.36 12.83 15.10
CA VAL A 190 -0.78 13.36 15.86
C VAL A 190 -1.19 12.45 17.02
N LEU A 191 -1.04 11.13 16.84
CA LEU A 191 -1.41 10.08 17.81
C LEU A 191 -0.37 9.91 18.92
N GLY A 192 0.91 9.99 18.58
CA GLY A 192 2.04 9.71 19.47
C GLY A 192 2.37 8.23 19.61
N ALA A 193 3.45 7.95 20.34
CA ALA A 193 3.96 6.59 20.53
C ALA A 193 3.12 5.78 21.54
N ARG A 194 3.19 4.44 21.43
CA ARG A 194 2.62 3.51 22.41
C ARG A 194 3.25 3.73 23.78
N LYS A 195 2.46 3.53 24.81
CA LYS A 195 2.95 3.63 26.20
C LYS A 195 4.08 2.64 26.47
N GLY A 196 5.15 3.14 27.05
CA GLY A 196 6.34 2.35 27.37
C GLY A 196 7.28 2.07 26.18
N LYS A 197 6.97 2.56 24.96
CA LYS A 197 7.87 2.38 23.80
C LYS A 197 9.19 3.15 23.97
N TYR A 198 9.13 4.35 24.51
CA TYR A 198 10.32 5.19 24.73
C TYR A 198 10.46 5.57 26.21
N GLY A 199 11.67 5.38 26.74
CA GLY A 199 12.02 5.78 28.09
C GLY A 199 12.38 7.27 28.20
N PRO A 200 12.46 7.80 29.42
CA PRO A 200 12.73 9.22 29.68
C PRO A 200 14.13 9.69 29.23
N ASN A 201 15.11 8.78 29.23
CA ASN A 201 16.47 9.09 28.80
C ASN A 201 16.77 8.75 27.36
N GLY A 202 15.72 8.44 26.55
CA GLY A 202 15.86 8.11 25.14
C GLY A 202 15.99 6.61 24.85
N GLU A 203 15.75 5.76 25.85
CA GLU A 203 15.71 4.31 25.65
C GLU A 203 14.59 3.93 24.68
N VAL A 204 14.87 2.96 23.80
CA VAL A 204 13.88 2.36 22.92
C VAL A 204 13.60 0.95 23.43
N HIS A 205 12.35 0.72 23.84
CA HIS A 205 11.92 -0.59 24.30
C HIS A 205 11.27 -1.38 23.18
N ALA A 206 11.73 -2.62 22.95
CA ALA A 206 11.10 -3.51 22.00
C ALA A 206 9.70 -3.91 22.49
N ILE A 207 8.72 -3.83 21.61
CA ILE A 207 7.37 -4.35 21.83
C ILE A 207 7.15 -5.45 20.78
N PRO A 208 7.49 -6.71 21.10
CA PRO A 208 7.43 -7.80 20.12
C PRO A 208 5.98 -8.15 19.76
N GLY A 209 5.79 -8.57 18.52
CA GLY A 209 4.54 -9.14 18.05
C GLY A 209 4.22 -10.48 18.70
N ALA A 210 2.94 -10.85 18.69
CA ALA A 210 2.45 -12.04 19.39
C ALA A 210 2.64 -13.34 18.61
N ASN A 211 2.71 -13.30 17.26
CA ASN A 211 2.66 -14.51 16.45
C ASN A 211 3.50 -14.39 15.16
N MET A 212 4.77 -14.76 15.25
CA MET A 212 5.69 -14.72 14.10
C MET A 212 5.30 -15.66 12.94
N PRO A 213 4.81 -16.91 13.16
CA PRO A 213 4.26 -17.74 12.08
C PRO A 213 3.16 -17.03 11.29
N LEU A 214 2.25 -16.35 11.96
CA LEU A 214 1.16 -15.61 11.32
C LEU A 214 1.68 -14.41 10.51
N ALA A 215 2.63 -13.64 11.08
CA ALA A 215 3.30 -12.56 10.36
C ALA A 215 4.03 -13.07 9.10
N THR A 216 4.68 -14.21 9.19
CA THR A 216 5.35 -14.85 8.05
C THR A 216 4.35 -15.28 6.97
N LEU A 217 3.24 -15.90 7.36
CA LEU A 217 2.16 -16.25 6.43
C LEU A 217 1.61 -15.00 5.71
N GLY A 218 1.35 -13.93 6.49
CA GLY A 218 0.90 -12.65 5.94
C GLY A 218 1.86 -12.10 4.88
N THR A 219 3.16 -12.15 5.15
CA THR A 219 4.18 -11.71 4.18
C THR A 219 4.15 -12.51 2.89
N PHE A 220 3.99 -13.85 2.94
CA PHE A 220 3.88 -14.67 1.73
C PHE A 220 2.59 -14.41 0.94
N ILE A 221 1.48 -14.16 1.63
CA ILE A 221 0.22 -13.78 0.99
C ILE A 221 0.37 -12.43 0.26
N LEU A 222 1.03 -11.45 0.90
CA LEU A 222 1.35 -10.16 0.28
C LEU A 222 2.25 -10.34 -0.95
N TRP A 223 3.30 -11.16 -0.84
CA TRP A 223 4.20 -11.45 -1.96
C TRP A 223 3.46 -12.09 -3.13
N MET A 224 2.59 -13.06 -2.87
CA MET A 224 1.76 -13.68 -3.91
C MET A 224 0.82 -12.66 -4.58
N GLY A 225 0.15 -11.82 -3.78
CA GLY A 225 -0.74 -10.77 -4.30
C GLY A 225 -0.01 -9.73 -5.15
N TRP A 226 1.30 -9.55 -4.89
CA TRP A 226 2.12 -8.58 -5.63
C TRP A 226 2.35 -8.96 -7.09
N PHE A 227 2.21 -10.23 -7.46
CA PHE A 227 2.20 -10.63 -8.86
C PHE A 227 0.98 -10.06 -9.59
N GLY A 228 -0.18 -10.02 -8.94
CA GLY A 228 -1.35 -9.30 -9.47
C GLY A 228 -1.19 -7.79 -9.44
N PHE A 229 -0.55 -7.26 -8.38
CA PHE A 229 -0.31 -5.84 -8.21
C PHE A 229 0.58 -5.27 -9.33
N ASN A 230 1.77 -5.81 -9.51
CA ASN A 230 2.71 -5.35 -10.53
C ASN A 230 2.33 -5.89 -11.92
N GLY A 231 2.02 -7.18 -12.04
CA GLY A 231 1.68 -7.78 -13.33
C GLY A 231 0.41 -7.19 -13.93
N GLY A 232 -0.64 -7.02 -13.11
CA GLY A 232 -1.89 -6.40 -13.55
C GLY A 232 -1.73 -4.96 -14.04
N SER A 233 -0.72 -4.24 -13.55
CA SER A 233 -0.43 -2.86 -13.96
C SER A 233 0.21 -2.74 -15.36
N GLU A 234 0.52 -3.85 -16.05
CA GLU A 234 0.75 -3.86 -17.50
C GLU A 234 -0.53 -3.52 -18.26
N LEU A 235 -1.68 -3.67 -17.62
CA LEU A 235 -3.01 -3.32 -18.10
C LEU A 235 -3.47 -4.11 -19.33
N LYS A 236 -2.69 -5.04 -19.85
CA LYS A 236 -2.97 -5.82 -21.06
C LYS A 236 -2.31 -7.19 -21.03
N MET A 237 -2.90 -8.18 -21.69
CA MET A 237 -2.38 -9.54 -21.80
C MET A 237 -2.65 -10.17 -23.17
N SER A 238 -3.46 -9.54 -24.01
CA SER A 238 -4.04 -10.16 -25.21
C SER A 238 -3.14 -10.16 -26.44
N ASP A 239 -1.92 -9.63 -26.35
CA ASP A 239 -0.93 -9.70 -27.43
C ASP A 239 0.42 -10.26 -26.94
N ILE A 240 1.32 -10.52 -27.89
CA ILE A 240 2.61 -11.18 -27.59
C ILE A 240 3.51 -10.30 -26.73
N ASP A 241 3.56 -9.02 -27.01
CA ASP A 241 4.46 -8.09 -26.33
C ASP A 241 3.99 -7.90 -24.87
N SER A 242 2.70 -7.62 -24.68
CA SER A 242 2.10 -7.50 -23.34
C SER A 242 2.25 -8.79 -22.52
N ALA A 243 2.05 -9.96 -23.14
CA ALA A 243 2.24 -11.24 -22.46
C ALA A 243 3.70 -11.47 -22.02
N ASN A 244 4.67 -11.07 -22.84
CA ASN A 244 6.08 -11.12 -22.50
C ASN A 244 6.44 -10.13 -21.39
N ASN A 245 5.88 -8.91 -21.44
CA ASN A 245 6.05 -7.88 -20.41
C ASN A 245 5.54 -8.37 -19.05
N VAL A 246 4.34 -8.92 -19.00
CA VAL A 246 3.79 -9.53 -17.78
C VAL A 246 4.72 -10.60 -17.21
N ALA A 247 5.24 -11.48 -18.05
CA ALA A 247 6.18 -12.51 -17.62
C ALA A 247 7.47 -11.90 -17.03
N GLN A 248 8.02 -10.84 -17.67
CA GLN A 248 9.18 -10.10 -17.18
C GLN A 248 8.89 -9.42 -15.83
N VAL A 249 7.74 -8.76 -15.70
CA VAL A 249 7.30 -8.13 -14.45
C VAL A 249 7.21 -9.15 -13.31
N PHE A 250 6.71 -10.36 -13.55
CA PHE A 250 6.66 -11.44 -12.55
C PHE A 250 8.05 -11.87 -12.11
N VAL A 251 8.98 -12.05 -13.06
CA VAL A 251 10.39 -12.40 -12.76
C VAL A 251 11.03 -11.31 -11.90
N ASN A 252 10.90 -10.05 -12.30
CA ASN A 252 11.51 -8.91 -11.61
C ASN A 252 10.91 -8.68 -10.23
N THR A 253 9.58 -8.80 -10.09
CA THR A 253 8.88 -8.70 -8.81
C THR A 253 9.41 -9.76 -7.83
N ASN A 254 9.52 -11.02 -8.27
CA ASN A 254 10.05 -12.11 -7.44
C ASN A 254 11.53 -11.90 -7.09
N ALA A 255 12.35 -11.48 -8.06
CA ALA A 255 13.78 -11.25 -7.86
C ALA A 255 14.03 -10.11 -6.86
N ALA A 256 13.27 -9.02 -6.95
CA ALA A 256 13.37 -7.89 -6.03
C ALA A 256 12.94 -8.25 -4.60
N ALA A 257 11.87 -9.02 -4.44
CA ALA A 257 11.46 -9.52 -3.12
C ALA A 257 12.55 -10.37 -2.48
N ALA A 258 13.10 -11.33 -3.24
CA ALA A 258 14.20 -12.19 -2.77
C ALA A 258 15.45 -11.36 -2.42
N GLY A 259 15.81 -10.40 -3.27
CA GLY A 259 16.88 -9.43 -3.01
C GLY A 259 16.66 -8.67 -1.71
N GLY A 260 15.45 -8.18 -1.49
CA GLY A 260 15.05 -7.45 -0.28
C GLY A 260 15.21 -8.26 1.01
N VAL A 261 14.78 -9.54 0.99
CA VAL A 261 15.02 -10.47 2.11
C VAL A 261 16.50 -10.60 2.41
N LEU A 262 17.32 -10.85 1.37
CA LEU A 262 18.75 -11.06 1.53
C LEU A 262 19.47 -9.78 2.03
N GLY A 263 19.13 -8.63 1.46
CA GLY A 263 19.67 -7.33 1.89
C GLY A 263 19.37 -7.03 3.36
N ALA A 264 18.13 -7.24 3.77
CA ALA A 264 17.72 -7.05 5.16
C ALA A 264 18.39 -8.04 6.12
N LEU A 265 18.48 -9.33 5.76
CA LEU A 265 19.15 -10.35 6.58
C LEU A 265 20.65 -10.07 6.73
N ILE A 266 21.33 -9.68 5.65
CA ILE A 266 22.76 -9.35 5.69
C ILE A 266 22.97 -8.17 6.62
N LEU A 267 22.22 -7.08 6.45
CA LEU A 267 22.40 -5.88 7.26
C LEU A 267 22.03 -6.12 8.73
N SER A 268 20.94 -6.83 9.01
CA SER A 268 20.56 -7.19 10.38
C SER A 268 21.63 -8.07 11.05
N LYS A 269 22.20 -9.03 10.32
CA LYS A 269 23.32 -9.85 10.81
C LYS A 269 24.57 -9.03 11.11
N LEU A 270 24.89 -8.06 10.27
CA LEU A 270 26.04 -7.18 10.46
C LEU A 270 25.87 -6.27 11.69
N TRP A 271 24.69 -5.70 11.88
CA TRP A 271 24.41 -4.73 12.94
C TRP A 271 24.06 -5.38 14.27
N PHE A 272 23.15 -6.37 14.26
CA PHE A 272 22.63 -7.02 15.48
C PHE A 272 23.36 -8.32 15.84
N LYS A 273 24.28 -8.80 14.99
CA LYS A 273 24.99 -10.09 15.10
C LYS A 273 24.06 -11.31 15.06
N LYS A 274 22.79 -11.13 14.70
CA LYS A 274 21.77 -12.17 14.57
C LYS A 274 20.96 -11.96 13.31
N ALA A 275 20.43 -13.03 12.72
CA ALA A 275 19.39 -12.96 11.72
C ALA A 275 18.08 -12.60 12.45
N ASP A 276 17.42 -11.55 11.95
CA ASP A 276 16.16 -11.07 12.53
C ASP A 276 15.02 -11.37 11.55
N LEU A 277 14.03 -12.16 12.01
CA LEU A 277 12.89 -12.54 11.19
C LEU A 277 12.04 -11.34 10.81
N THR A 278 11.80 -10.39 11.74
CA THR A 278 10.96 -9.22 11.45
C THR A 278 11.61 -8.33 10.40
N MET A 279 12.95 -8.21 10.43
CA MET A 279 13.70 -7.51 9.39
C MET A 279 13.64 -8.23 8.04
N ALA A 280 13.67 -9.57 8.04
CA ALA A 280 13.52 -10.37 6.82
C ALA A 280 12.13 -10.19 6.18
N LEU A 281 11.06 -10.21 6.99
CA LEU A 281 9.68 -9.99 6.52
C LEU A 281 9.52 -8.58 5.95
N ASN A 282 9.98 -7.56 6.67
CA ASN A 282 10.00 -6.18 6.15
C ASN A 282 10.91 -6.05 4.93
N GLY A 283 12.00 -6.81 4.87
CA GLY A 283 12.90 -6.86 3.71
C GLY A 283 12.24 -7.39 2.44
N ALA A 284 11.41 -8.44 2.56
CA ALA A 284 10.63 -8.96 1.44
C ALA A 284 9.70 -7.86 0.88
N LEU A 285 8.92 -7.23 1.76
CA LEU A 285 8.00 -6.17 1.37
C LEU A 285 8.74 -4.93 0.82
N ALA A 286 9.88 -4.57 1.41
CA ALA A 286 10.72 -3.48 0.92
C ALA A 286 11.25 -3.76 -0.49
N GLY A 287 11.66 -5.00 -0.78
CA GLY A 287 12.06 -5.40 -2.13
C GLY A 287 10.91 -5.28 -3.13
N LEU A 288 9.72 -5.72 -2.73
CA LEU A 288 8.51 -5.59 -3.55
C LEU A 288 8.15 -4.13 -3.81
N VAL A 289 8.14 -3.27 -2.78
CA VAL A 289 7.88 -1.84 -2.93
C VAL A 289 8.92 -1.16 -3.81
N ALA A 290 10.20 -1.52 -3.65
CA ALA A 290 11.31 -0.91 -4.39
C ALA A 290 11.21 -1.10 -5.91
N ILE A 291 10.64 -2.24 -6.35
CA ILE A 291 10.52 -2.56 -7.79
C ILE A 291 9.19 -2.10 -8.39
N THR A 292 8.20 -1.75 -7.56
CA THR A 292 6.82 -1.48 -7.99
C THR A 292 6.69 -0.27 -8.92
N ALA A 293 7.60 0.73 -8.83
CA ALA A 293 7.57 1.89 -9.72
C ALA A 293 8.07 1.56 -11.14
N GLU A 294 8.93 0.53 -11.28
CA GLU A 294 9.47 0.12 -12.57
C GLU A 294 9.84 -1.38 -12.54
N PRO A 295 8.84 -2.27 -12.65
CA PRO A 295 9.10 -3.71 -12.63
C PRO A 295 9.44 -4.29 -14.01
N LEU A 296 9.30 -3.54 -15.10
CA LEU A 296 9.44 -4.04 -16.48
C LEU A 296 10.87 -3.89 -17.01
N GLU A 297 11.43 -2.69 -16.97
CA GLU A 297 12.70 -2.35 -17.62
C GLU A 297 13.95 -2.99 -16.98
N PRO A 298 14.02 -3.20 -15.65
CA PRO A 298 15.19 -3.83 -15.06
C PRO A 298 15.43 -5.26 -15.59
N THR A 299 16.70 -5.64 -15.72
CA THR A 299 17.03 -7.08 -15.81
C THR A 299 16.71 -7.77 -14.49
N GLY A 300 16.53 -9.10 -14.48
CA GLY A 300 16.28 -9.86 -13.24
C GLY A 300 17.37 -9.64 -12.17
N GLN A 301 18.64 -9.50 -12.57
CA GLN A 301 19.73 -9.17 -11.67
C GLN A 301 19.62 -7.71 -11.15
N GLY A 302 19.26 -6.77 -12.02
CA GLY A 302 18.99 -5.38 -11.66
C GLY A 302 17.85 -5.27 -10.65
N ALA A 303 16.75 -5.98 -10.88
CA ALA A 303 15.61 -6.04 -9.96
C ALA A 303 16.02 -6.61 -8.58
N ALA A 304 16.81 -7.70 -8.55
CA ALA A 304 17.33 -8.25 -7.30
C ALA A 304 18.19 -7.26 -6.53
N LEU A 305 19.02 -6.47 -7.23
CA LEU A 305 19.86 -5.44 -6.60
C LEU A 305 19.04 -4.24 -6.09
N ILE A 306 18.07 -3.77 -6.86
CA ILE A 306 17.13 -2.72 -6.43
C ILE A 306 16.41 -3.16 -5.15
N GLY A 307 15.92 -4.40 -5.13
CA GLY A 307 15.31 -5.00 -3.96
C GLY A 307 16.26 -5.14 -2.77
N ALA A 308 17.50 -5.58 -2.99
CA ALA A 308 18.50 -5.74 -1.92
C ALA A 308 18.86 -4.39 -1.27
N VAL A 309 18.95 -3.32 -2.06
CA VAL A 309 19.12 -1.95 -1.54
C VAL A 309 17.88 -1.55 -0.72
N GLY A 310 16.67 -1.80 -1.22
CA GLY A 310 15.42 -1.58 -0.48
C GLY A 310 15.40 -2.32 0.87
N GLY A 311 15.82 -3.59 0.88
CA GLY A 311 15.97 -4.39 2.11
C GLY A 311 16.98 -3.82 3.11
N ALA A 312 18.08 -3.26 2.63
CA ALA A 312 19.05 -2.57 3.51
C ALA A 312 18.47 -1.25 4.03
N ILE A 313 17.82 -0.46 3.17
CA ILE A 313 17.19 0.81 3.55
C ILE A 313 16.13 0.60 4.62
N VAL A 314 15.28 -0.42 4.52
CA VAL A 314 14.21 -0.65 5.51
C VAL A 314 14.76 -0.92 6.90
N VAL A 315 15.83 -1.72 7.03
CA VAL A 315 16.49 -1.98 8.32
C VAL A 315 17.04 -0.69 8.93
N ALA A 316 17.72 0.11 8.11
CA ALA A 316 18.27 1.40 8.56
C ALA A 316 17.15 2.38 8.94
N SER A 317 16.09 2.42 8.17
CA SER A 317 14.94 3.31 8.38
C SER A 317 14.18 2.98 9.67
N ILE A 318 13.90 1.71 9.96
CA ILE A 318 13.23 1.28 11.20
C ILE A 318 14.01 1.78 12.43
N ILE A 319 15.34 1.60 12.43
CA ILE A 319 16.18 2.06 13.53
C ILE A 319 16.21 3.60 13.61
N PHE A 320 16.23 4.26 12.47
CA PHE A 320 16.25 5.72 12.41
C PHE A 320 14.93 6.33 12.91
N LEU A 321 13.77 5.78 12.53
CA LEU A 321 12.47 6.23 13.01
C LEU A 321 12.31 6.01 14.53
N ASP A 322 12.80 4.88 15.06
CA ASP A 322 12.82 4.65 16.49
C ASP A 322 13.69 5.71 17.24
N LYS A 323 14.81 6.12 16.68
CA LYS A 323 15.63 7.22 17.24
C LYS A 323 14.92 8.57 17.20
N LEU A 324 14.09 8.81 16.19
CA LEU A 324 13.23 9.99 16.09
C LEU A 324 11.98 9.90 16.99
N ARG A 325 11.80 8.79 17.73
CA ARG A 325 10.63 8.48 18.55
C ARG A 325 9.31 8.45 17.75
N LEU A 326 9.40 8.01 16.51
CA LEU A 326 8.25 7.71 15.65
C LEU A 326 7.92 6.22 15.78
N ASP A 327 6.86 5.92 16.54
CA ASP A 327 6.46 4.54 16.82
C ASP A 327 5.59 3.97 15.71
N ASP A 328 6.20 3.18 14.86
CA ASP A 328 5.58 2.40 13.79
C ASP A 328 5.63 0.91 14.14
N PRO A 329 4.52 0.33 14.64
CA PRO A 329 4.51 -1.02 15.19
C PRO A 329 4.93 -2.12 14.20
N VAL A 330 4.65 -1.95 12.92
CA VAL A 330 4.86 -2.97 11.88
C VAL A 330 5.94 -2.60 10.87
N GLY A 331 6.47 -1.39 10.92
CA GLY A 331 7.47 -0.90 9.96
C GLY A 331 6.86 -0.35 8.67
N ALA A 332 5.56 -0.01 8.66
CA ALA A 332 4.84 0.43 7.47
C ALA A 332 5.43 1.70 6.84
N ILE A 333 5.79 2.70 7.64
CA ILE A 333 6.38 3.95 7.14
C ILE A 333 7.76 3.68 6.51
N SER A 334 8.56 2.81 7.13
CA SER A 334 9.87 2.44 6.60
C SER A 334 9.77 1.67 5.28
N VAL A 335 8.88 0.66 5.22
CA VAL A 335 8.67 -0.17 4.03
C VAL A 335 8.05 0.65 2.90
N HIS A 336 6.92 1.29 3.17
CA HIS A 336 6.12 1.89 2.10
C HIS A 336 6.49 3.34 1.80
N GLY A 337 6.93 4.12 2.81
CA GLY A 337 7.33 5.51 2.63
C GLY A 337 8.78 5.66 2.18
N VAL A 338 9.71 5.21 3.01
CA VAL A 338 11.14 5.42 2.73
C VAL A 338 11.61 4.57 1.56
N VAL A 339 11.20 3.30 1.50
CA VAL A 339 11.55 2.45 0.34
C VAL A 339 10.69 2.76 -0.88
N GLY A 340 9.45 3.25 -0.72
CA GLY A 340 8.66 3.78 -1.84
C GLY A 340 9.37 4.94 -2.55
N LEU A 341 9.94 5.86 -1.78
CA LEU A 341 10.79 6.91 -2.34
C LEU A 341 12.03 6.34 -3.06
N TRP A 342 12.67 5.29 -2.50
CA TRP A 342 13.76 4.59 -3.18
C TRP A 342 13.29 3.99 -4.51
N GLY A 343 12.12 3.33 -4.54
CA GLY A 343 11.55 2.77 -5.76
C GLY A 343 11.37 3.83 -6.85
N LEU A 344 10.80 5.00 -6.52
CA LEU A 344 10.67 6.11 -7.46
C LEU A 344 12.02 6.61 -7.98
N LEU A 345 13.04 6.73 -7.11
CA LEU A 345 14.37 7.17 -7.50
C LEU A 345 15.15 6.10 -8.27
N ALA A 346 14.73 4.84 -8.20
CA ALA A 346 15.35 3.76 -8.96
C ALA A 346 14.85 3.71 -10.43
N VAL A 347 13.68 4.27 -10.76
CA VAL A 347 13.14 4.29 -12.12
C VAL A 347 14.15 4.79 -13.16
N PRO A 348 14.77 5.99 -13.02
CA PRO A 348 15.72 6.49 -14.02
C PRO A 348 17.04 5.71 -14.10
N LEU A 349 17.25 4.73 -13.23
CA LEU A 349 18.45 3.87 -13.31
C LEU A 349 18.30 2.79 -14.37
N THR A 350 17.08 2.46 -14.77
CA THR A 350 16.78 1.36 -15.68
C THR A 350 15.86 1.75 -16.83
N ASN A 351 15.07 2.80 -16.67
CA ASN A 351 14.19 3.35 -17.70
C ASN A 351 14.81 4.65 -18.26
N ALA A 352 15.18 4.65 -19.53
CA ALA A 352 15.84 5.77 -20.19
C ALA A 352 14.89 6.95 -20.46
N ASP A 353 13.59 6.72 -20.48
CA ASP A 353 12.58 7.75 -20.73
C ASP A 353 12.22 8.53 -19.45
N ALA A 354 12.58 8.01 -18.28
CA ALA A 354 12.34 8.65 -17.00
C ALA A 354 13.51 9.56 -16.57
N THR A 355 13.18 10.63 -15.85
CA THR A 355 14.19 11.56 -15.33
C THR A 355 14.14 11.68 -13.81
N PHE A 356 15.28 11.86 -13.14
CA PHE A 356 15.29 12.13 -11.70
C PHE A 356 14.49 13.37 -11.32
N GLY A 357 14.44 14.39 -12.19
CA GLY A 357 13.68 15.62 -11.94
C GLY A 357 12.19 15.36 -11.85
N ALA A 358 11.64 14.60 -12.79
CA ALA A 358 10.21 14.22 -12.78
C ALA A 358 9.88 13.32 -11.59
N GLN A 359 10.75 12.33 -11.28
CA GLN A 359 10.54 11.43 -10.14
C GLN A 359 10.58 12.17 -8.80
N ILE A 360 11.49 13.10 -8.60
CA ILE A 360 11.54 13.94 -7.38
C ILE A 360 10.32 14.84 -7.31
N LEU A 361 9.90 15.45 -8.42
CA LEU A 361 8.71 16.29 -8.47
C LEU A 361 7.47 15.49 -8.04
N GLY A 362 7.25 14.31 -8.63
CA GLY A 362 6.13 13.44 -8.28
C GLY A 362 6.18 12.98 -6.82
N ALA A 363 7.35 12.55 -6.35
CA ALA A 363 7.53 12.14 -4.95
C ALA A 363 7.19 13.27 -3.98
N VAL A 364 7.69 14.48 -4.21
CA VAL A 364 7.42 15.65 -3.35
C VAL A 364 5.94 16.05 -3.42
N ALA A 365 5.35 16.05 -4.60
CA ALA A 365 3.95 16.43 -4.79
C ALA A 365 2.99 15.45 -4.09
N ILE A 366 3.16 14.14 -4.30
CA ILE A 366 2.35 13.11 -3.67
C ILE A 366 2.53 13.15 -2.14
N PHE A 367 3.78 13.19 -1.66
CA PHE A 367 4.04 13.30 -0.22
C PHE A 367 3.39 14.53 0.39
N ALA A 368 3.60 15.70 -0.20
CA ALA A 368 3.07 16.96 0.35
C ALA A 368 1.54 16.95 0.38
N TRP A 369 0.89 16.54 -0.71
CA TRP A 369 -0.57 16.48 -0.79
C TRP A 369 -1.13 15.51 0.26
N VAL A 370 -0.69 14.25 0.23
CA VAL A 370 -1.26 13.23 1.10
C VAL A 370 -0.95 13.49 2.57
N PHE A 371 0.29 13.91 2.88
CA PHE A 371 0.67 14.22 4.26
C PHE A 371 -0.12 15.41 4.83
N ILE A 372 -0.20 16.53 4.10
CA ILE A 372 -0.86 17.74 4.58
C ILE A 372 -2.38 17.50 4.70
N ALA A 373 -3.01 16.93 3.68
CA ALA A 373 -4.43 16.62 3.71
C ALA A 373 -4.77 15.65 4.86
N SER A 374 -3.98 14.59 5.02
CA SER A 374 -4.16 13.63 6.11
C SER A 374 -3.93 14.26 7.49
N LEU A 375 -2.91 15.12 7.62
CA LEU A 375 -2.64 15.83 8.88
C LEU A 375 -3.84 16.69 9.29
N VAL A 376 -4.43 17.42 8.34
CA VAL A 376 -5.63 18.24 8.60
C VAL A 376 -6.79 17.37 9.06
N VAL A 377 -7.05 16.25 8.36
CA VAL A 377 -8.13 15.32 8.74
C VAL A 377 -7.89 14.72 10.12
N TRP A 378 -6.67 14.26 10.41
CA TRP A 378 -6.33 13.72 11.74
C TRP A 378 -6.51 14.73 12.87
N LEU A 379 -6.14 15.99 12.64
CA LEU A 379 -6.35 17.07 13.63
C LEU A 379 -7.83 17.37 13.85
N ILE A 380 -8.64 17.37 12.79
CA ILE A 380 -10.09 17.52 12.88
C ILE A 380 -10.70 16.36 13.69
N LEU A 381 -10.38 15.12 13.34
CA LEU A 381 -10.88 13.94 14.05
C LEU A 381 -10.45 13.93 15.51
N LYS A 382 -9.21 14.35 15.81
CA LYS A 382 -8.72 14.52 17.18
C LYS A 382 -9.55 15.52 17.97
N ALA A 383 -9.93 16.63 17.35
CA ALA A 383 -10.72 17.68 18.00
C ALA A 383 -12.18 17.28 18.22
N ILE A 384 -12.79 16.53 17.28
CA ILE A 384 -14.22 16.19 17.32
C ILE A 384 -14.50 14.96 18.18
N MET A 385 -13.73 13.88 18.03
CA MET A 385 -14.03 12.60 18.67
C MET A 385 -12.88 12.01 19.48
N GLY A 386 -11.70 12.63 19.43
CA GLY A 386 -10.48 12.04 19.95
C GLY A 386 -10.02 10.85 19.09
N ILE A 387 -8.70 10.69 18.91
CA ILE A 387 -8.16 9.62 18.06
C ILE A 387 -7.43 8.52 18.85
N ARG A 388 -7.14 8.75 20.13
CA ARG A 388 -6.38 7.82 20.97
C ARG A 388 -7.27 7.26 22.07
N VAL A 389 -7.13 5.96 22.33
CA VAL A 389 -7.73 5.30 23.50
C VAL A 389 -7.12 5.83 24.80
N SER A 390 -7.78 5.62 25.93
CA SER A 390 -7.25 5.98 27.24
C SER A 390 -6.00 5.14 27.58
N GLU A 391 -5.26 5.60 28.57
CA GLU A 391 -4.04 4.87 29.00
C GLU A 391 -4.39 3.51 29.61
N GLU A 392 -5.51 3.41 30.31
CA GLU A 392 -6.04 2.18 30.89
C GLU A 392 -6.45 1.18 29.79
N GLU A 393 -7.13 1.65 28.75
CA GLU A 393 -7.54 0.83 27.60
C GLU A 393 -6.32 0.35 26.82
N GLU A 394 -5.33 1.19 26.57
CA GLU A 394 -4.07 0.80 25.90
C GLU A 394 -3.30 -0.24 26.73
N TYR A 395 -3.32 -0.11 28.07
CA TYR A 395 -2.69 -1.08 28.97
C TYR A 395 -3.46 -2.40 28.99
N ALA A 396 -4.78 -2.38 29.09
CA ALA A 396 -5.64 -3.56 29.08
C ALA A 396 -5.62 -4.29 27.73
N GLY A 397 -5.60 -3.53 26.64
CA GLY A 397 -5.69 -3.99 25.26
C GLY A 397 -6.95 -3.47 24.57
N VAL A 398 -6.81 -3.09 23.30
CA VAL A 398 -7.90 -2.45 22.56
C VAL A 398 -8.97 -3.44 22.07
N ASP A 399 -8.72 -4.75 22.10
CA ASP A 399 -9.70 -5.78 21.71
C ASP A 399 -10.98 -5.66 22.53
N ILE A 400 -10.87 -5.60 23.85
CA ILE A 400 -12.02 -5.47 24.76
C ILE A 400 -12.60 -4.06 24.69
N ALA A 401 -11.75 -3.02 24.69
CA ALA A 401 -12.21 -1.64 24.72
C ALA A 401 -12.99 -1.23 23.46
N GLU A 402 -12.52 -1.63 22.27
CA GLU A 402 -13.06 -1.20 20.98
C GLU A 402 -14.00 -2.24 20.35
N CYS A 403 -13.78 -3.55 20.60
CA CYS A 403 -14.53 -4.63 19.94
C CYS A 403 -15.38 -5.47 20.92
N GLY A 404 -15.12 -5.40 22.22
CA GLY A 404 -15.85 -6.16 23.24
C GLY A 404 -15.62 -7.67 23.20
N LEU A 405 -14.54 -8.13 22.54
CA LEU A 405 -14.20 -9.55 22.43
C LEU A 405 -12.67 -9.73 22.43
N GLU A 406 -12.21 -10.93 22.72
CA GLU A 406 -10.80 -11.33 22.69
C GLU A 406 -10.52 -12.21 21.47
N ALA A 407 -9.38 -12.05 20.83
CA ALA A 407 -9.00 -12.87 19.67
C ALA A 407 -8.71 -14.34 20.03
N TYR A 408 -8.27 -14.59 21.26
CA TYR A 408 -7.86 -15.92 21.74
C TYR A 408 -8.55 -16.28 23.06
N PRO A 409 -9.90 -16.41 23.08
CA PRO A 409 -10.67 -16.58 24.32
C PRO A 409 -10.34 -17.86 25.09
N GLU A 410 -9.84 -18.91 24.42
CA GLU A 410 -9.48 -20.18 25.04
C GLU A 410 -8.21 -20.08 25.90
N PHE A 411 -7.35 -19.10 25.64
CA PHE A 411 -6.08 -18.88 26.34
C PHE A 411 -6.17 -17.81 27.43
N THR A 412 -7.25 -17.07 27.47
CA THR A 412 -7.51 -16.13 28.56
C THR A 412 -8.08 -16.91 29.74
N LYS A 413 -7.44 -16.82 30.92
CA LYS A 413 -7.96 -17.42 32.12
C LYS A 413 -9.36 -16.88 32.36
N GLY A 414 -10.35 -17.72 32.15
CA GLY A 414 -11.75 -17.34 32.20
C GLY A 414 -12.05 -16.53 33.45
N SER A 415 -12.52 -15.30 33.23
CA SER A 415 -13.36 -14.64 34.19
C SER A 415 -14.63 -15.48 34.32
N LYS A 416 -14.68 -16.34 35.34
CA LYS A 416 -15.93 -16.91 35.81
C LYS A 416 -16.80 -15.81 36.39
#